data_a5d68fea2c5acf11c9a4fcea9e97b9ec
#
_entry.id   a5d68fea2c5acf11c9a4fcea9e97b9ec
#
_cell.length_a   1.000
_cell.length_b   1.000
_cell.length_c   1.000
_cell.angle_alpha   90.00
_cell.angle_beta   90.00
_cell.angle_gamma   90.00
#
_symmetry.space_group_name_H-M   'P 1'
#
loop_
_entity.id
_entity.type
_entity.pdbx_description
1 polymer ?
#
loop_
_entity_poly.entity_id
_entity_poly.type
_entity_poly.pdbx_seq_one_letter_code
_entity_poly.pdbx_strand_id
1 'polypeptide(L)' 'MGSKRLDKIGDYVRHGFDLQVFCKCGHKAKIDAAALADRLHKQRQSPMMMFIEAKLRCSKCGRKDVTCGPGWKDS' A
#
# COMPACT_ATOMS: atom_id res chain seq x y z
N MET A 1 1.66 15.69 -19.37
CA MET A 1 1.34 14.76 -19.19
C MET A 1 1.63 14.06 -18.03
N GLY A 2 1.59 13.80 -17.17
CA GLY A 2 1.92 13.37 -16.03
C GLY A 2 0.99 12.46 -15.33
N SER A 3 0.66 11.40 -15.89
CA SER A 3 -0.08 10.45 -15.13
C SER A 3 0.89 9.84 -14.14
N LYS A 4 0.62 10.05 -12.86
CA LYS A 4 1.42 9.45 -11.82
C LYS A 4 1.14 7.97 -11.79
N ARG A 5 2.10 7.16 -12.22
CA ARG A 5 1.95 5.73 -12.10
C ARG A 5 2.45 5.30 -10.73
N LEU A 6 1.58 4.72 -9.96
CA LEU A 6 1.92 4.22 -8.63
C LEU A 6 2.01 2.69 -8.68
N ASP A 7 2.93 2.20 -9.51
CA ASP A 7 3.09 0.75 -9.72
C ASP A 7 3.92 0.09 -8.62
N LYS A 8 4.75 0.85 -7.92
CA LYS A 8 5.64 0.35 -6.89
C LYS A 8 5.43 1.13 -5.60
N ILE A 9 5.74 0.48 -4.48
CA ILE A 9 5.62 1.16 -3.19
C ILE A 9 6.56 2.37 -3.11
N GLY A 10 7.70 2.29 -3.79
CA GLY A 10 8.63 3.42 -3.85
C GLY A 10 8.03 4.67 -4.48
N ASP A 11 7.10 4.50 -5.41
CA ASP A 11 6.42 5.62 -6.04
C ASP A 11 5.54 6.35 -5.03
N TYR A 12 4.92 5.62 -4.12
CA TYR A 12 4.13 6.22 -3.03
C TYR A 12 5.02 7.05 -2.12
N VAL A 13 6.19 6.52 -1.78
CA VAL A 13 7.15 7.24 -0.94
C VAL A 13 7.62 8.50 -1.65
N ARG A 14 7.94 8.38 -2.94
CA ARG A 14 8.45 9.50 -3.73
C ARG A 14 7.44 10.64 -3.81
N HIS A 15 6.17 10.32 -3.94
CA HIS A 15 5.11 11.32 -4.03
C HIS A 15 4.56 11.74 -2.68
N GLY A 16 5.06 11.18 -1.59
CA GLY A 16 4.61 11.54 -0.25
C GLY A 16 3.25 10.99 0.11
N PHE A 17 2.87 9.87 -0.46
CA PHE A 17 1.60 9.23 -0.14
C PHE A 17 1.80 8.07 0.84
N ASP A 18 0.77 7.82 1.66
CA ASP A 18 0.72 6.60 2.43
C ASP A 18 -0.06 5.56 1.64
N LEU A 19 0.10 4.30 2.00
CA LEU A 19 -0.69 3.24 1.41
C LEU A 19 -2.00 3.12 2.17
N GLN A 20 -3.10 3.31 1.47
CA GLN A 20 -4.42 3.19 2.08
C GLN A 20 -5.06 1.88 1.64
N VAL A 21 -5.56 1.13 2.60
CA VAL A 21 -6.14 -0.20 2.36
C VAL A 21 -7.62 -0.16 2.71
N PHE A 22 -8.44 -0.64 1.79
CA PHE A 22 -9.88 -0.71 1.98
C PHE A 22 -10.32 -2.17 1.90
N CYS A 23 -11.18 -2.58 2.80
CA CYS A 23 -11.78 -3.89 2.77
C CYS A 23 -13.28 -3.78 2.51
N LYS A 24 -13.84 -4.80 1.89
CA LYS A 24 -15.28 -4.85 1.64
C LYS A 24 -16.12 -4.85 2.91
N CYS A 25 -15.53 -5.23 4.04
CA CYS A 25 -16.23 -5.17 5.33
C CYS A 25 -16.37 -3.74 5.87
N GLY A 26 -15.80 -2.77 5.16
CA GLY A 26 -15.86 -1.37 5.57
C GLY A 26 -14.66 -0.89 6.37
N HIS A 27 -13.72 -1.77 6.65
CA HIS A 27 -12.52 -1.40 7.40
C HIS A 27 -11.53 -0.66 6.50
N LYS A 28 -10.98 0.43 7.01
CA LYS A 28 -9.95 1.21 6.32
C LYS A 28 -8.71 1.26 7.20
N ALA A 29 -7.56 1.17 6.58
CA ALA A 29 -6.29 1.26 7.31
C ALA A 29 -5.29 2.05 6.47
N LYS A 30 -4.40 2.75 7.13
CA LYS A 30 -3.29 3.44 6.47
C LYS A 30 -1.99 2.78 6.91
N ILE A 31 -1.12 2.54 5.96
CA ILE A 31 0.20 1.98 6.21
C ILE A 31 1.23 2.99 5.73
N ASP A 32 2.26 3.22 6.54
CA ASP A 32 3.35 4.10 6.13
C ASP A 32 4.09 3.45 4.96
N ALA A 33 4.01 4.07 3.79
CA ALA A 33 4.62 3.53 2.59
C ALA A 33 6.14 3.41 2.72
N ALA A 34 6.77 4.38 3.38
CA ALA A 34 8.22 4.35 3.58
C ALA A 34 8.64 3.17 4.45
N ALA A 35 7.91 2.93 5.54
CA ALA A 35 8.19 1.81 6.42
C ALA A 35 7.97 0.48 5.72
N LEU A 36 6.91 0.39 4.93
CA LEU A 36 6.61 -0.83 4.17
C LEU A 36 7.67 -1.08 3.11
N ALA A 37 8.09 -0.04 2.41
CA ALA A 37 9.14 -0.16 1.39
C ALA A 37 10.45 -0.67 1.99
N ASP A 38 10.83 -0.14 3.15
CA ASP A 38 12.04 -0.57 3.85
C ASP A 38 11.94 -2.03 4.27
N ARG A 39 10.78 -2.43 4.79
CA ARG A 39 10.54 -3.81 5.21
C ARG A 39 10.64 -4.77 4.04
N LEU A 40 10.02 -4.43 2.91
CA LEU A 40 10.08 -5.26 1.71
C LEU A 40 11.51 -5.38 1.19
N HIS A 41 12.26 -4.29 1.24
CA HIS A 41 13.66 -4.29 0.81
C HIS A 41 14.50 -5.24 1.69
N LYS A 42 14.32 -5.18 2.99
CA LYS A 42 15.04 -6.05 3.92
C LYS A 42 14.68 -7.51 3.74
N GLN A 43 13.44 -7.79 3.40
CA GLN A 43 12.97 -9.16 3.19
C GLN A 43 13.17 -9.63 1.76
N ARG A 44 13.77 -8.80 0.92
CA ARG A 44 13.99 -9.08 -0.50
C ARG A 44 12.71 -9.46 -1.22
N GLN A 45 11.62 -8.82 -0.87
CA GLN A 45 10.35 -9.04 -1.51
C GLN A 45 10.12 -8.00 -2.60
N SER A 46 9.26 -8.34 -3.56
CA SER A 46 8.97 -7.45 -4.67
C SER A 46 8.30 -6.16 -4.20
N PRO A 47 8.76 -4.99 -4.64
CA PRO A 47 8.12 -3.72 -4.31
C PRO A 47 6.91 -3.39 -5.19
N MET A 48 6.53 -4.29 -6.09
CA MET A 48 5.41 -4.06 -7.00
C MET A 48 4.09 -4.10 -6.23
N MET A 49 3.23 -3.11 -6.48
CA MET A 49 1.97 -3.01 -5.77
C MET A 49 1.06 -4.21 -5.99
N MET A 50 1.09 -4.80 -7.18
CA MET A 50 0.27 -5.98 -7.45
C MET A 50 0.59 -7.14 -6.51
N PHE A 51 1.86 -7.33 -6.17
CA PHE A 51 2.27 -8.38 -5.25
C PHE A 51 1.98 -8.01 -3.80
N ILE A 52 2.13 -6.73 -3.47
CA ILE A 52 1.81 -6.24 -2.12
C ILE A 52 0.32 -6.42 -1.86
N GLU A 53 -0.52 -6.01 -2.80
CA GLU A 53 -1.97 -6.13 -2.65
C GLU A 53 -2.39 -7.58 -2.50
N ALA A 54 -1.76 -8.49 -3.24
CA ALA A 54 -2.06 -9.91 -3.15
C ALA A 54 -1.74 -10.50 -1.78
N LYS A 55 -0.76 -9.93 -1.05
CA LYS A 55 -0.38 -10.40 0.27
C LYS A 55 -1.13 -9.73 1.39
N LEU A 56 -1.74 -8.60 1.14
CA LEU A 56 -2.43 -7.86 2.19
C LEU A 56 -3.74 -8.55 2.57
N ARG A 57 -4.05 -8.47 3.83
CA ARG A 57 -5.30 -9.00 4.37
C ARG A 57 -5.92 -7.97 5.29
N CYS A 58 -7.24 -7.99 5.39
CA CYS A 58 -7.92 -7.15 6.34
C CYS A 58 -7.62 -7.62 7.76
N SER A 59 -7.20 -6.72 8.61
CA SER A 59 -6.90 -7.07 10.01
C SER A 59 -8.17 -7.34 10.81
N LYS A 60 -9.32 -6.93 10.29
CA LYS A 60 -10.58 -7.10 11.01
C LYS A 60 -11.32 -8.38 10.62
N CYS A 61 -11.39 -8.69 9.34
CA CYS A 61 -12.11 -9.88 8.88
C CYS A 61 -11.21 -10.97 8.31
N GLY A 62 -9.93 -10.67 8.11
CA GLY A 62 -8.96 -11.63 7.60
C GLY A 62 -9.07 -11.98 6.12
N ARG A 63 -9.95 -11.29 5.39
CA ARG A 63 -10.12 -11.57 3.96
C ARG A 63 -9.01 -10.95 3.14
N LYS A 64 -8.73 -11.58 2.01
CA LYS A 64 -7.76 -11.05 1.06
C LYS A 64 -8.39 -10.06 0.09
N ASP A 65 -9.69 -9.83 0.15
CA ASP A 65 -10.39 -8.94 -0.76
C ASP A 65 -10.20 -7.49 -0.34
N VAL A 66 -8.97 -7.03 -0.32
CA VAL A 66 -8.66 -5.65 0.04
C VAL A 66 -8.17 -4.92 -1.19
N THR A 67 -8.47 -3.63 -1.24
CA THR A 67 -8.03 -2.75 -2.31
C THR A 67 -7.05 -1.74 -1.74
N CYS A 68 -5.97 -1.49 -2.45
CA CYS A 68 -4.97 -0.53 -2.04
C CYS A 68 -5.01 0.70 -2.94
N GLY A 69 -4.71 1.84 -2.36
CA GLY A 69 -4.63 3.08 -3.12
C GLY A 69 -3.78 4.11 -2.42
N PRO A 70 -3.49 5.24 -3.08
CA PRO A 70 -2.72 6.30 -2.46
C PRO A 70 -3.58 7.02 -1.43
N GLY A 71 -3.02 7.19 -0.23
CA GLY A 71 -3.64 7.96 0.83
C GLY A 71 -2.85 9.23 1.06
N TRP A 72 -3.53 10.33 1.28
CA TRP A 72 -2.86 11.59 1.56
C TRP A 72 -2.32 11.57 2.98
N LYS A 73 -1.07 11.98 3.14
CA LYS A 73 -0.54 12.13 4.47
C LYS A 73 -1.20 13.32 5.12
N ASP A 74 -1.76 13.12 6.29
CA ASP A 74 -2.29 14.23 7.05
C ASP A 74 -1.11 14.94 7.69
N SER A 75 -0.94 16.14 7.31
CA SER A 75 0.13 16.97 7.88
C SER A 75 -0.23 17.44 9.28
#